data_e3cea1bdd142adbff49be97fa52bfa8d
#
_entry.id   e3cea1bdd142adbff49be97fa52bfa8d
#
_cell.length_a   1.000
_cell.length_b   1.000
_cell.length_c   1.000
_cell.angle_alpha   90.00
_cell.angle_beta   90.00
_cell.angle_gamma   90.00
#
_symmetry.space_group_name_H-M   'P 1'
#
loop_
_entity.id
_entity.type
_entity.pdbx_description
1 polymer ?
#
loop_
_entity_poly.entity_id
_entity_poly.type
_entity_poly.pdbx_seq_one_letter_code
_entity_poly.pdbx_strand_id
1 'polypeptide(L)'
;MNNLLKIEIIENDKGGHQDLIFEIPNLISQQKFDTYYFALAIEPKSGIKEIKNAFAELIASWNKKQAEMKNGQVIYLPIDFSDQYTGCLRVEKKNDLNLTYGFSRREGWSVDPINPTEYYESITDFDIENEKSLTVNQS
;
A
#
# COMPACT_ATOMS: atom_id res chain seq x y z
N MET A 1 7.09 10.42 4.38
CA MET A 1 6.60 9.04 4.51
C MET A 1 7.69 7.98 4.48
N ASN A 2 8.79 8.20 3.76
CA ASN A 2 9.83 7.17 3.61
C ASN A 2 10.36 6.60 4.93
N ASN A 3 10.48 7.44 5.96
CA ASN A 3 11.05 7.03 7.24
C ASN A 3 10.03 6.40 8.21
N LEU A 4 8.74 6.40 7.86
CA LEU A 4 7.69 5.86 8.72
C LEU A 4 7.34 4.42 8.39
N LEU A 5 7.47 4.08 7.12
CA LEU A 5 7.04 2.80 6.61
C LEU A 5 8.14 1.77 6.77
N LYS A 6 7.85 0.69 7.48
CA LYS A 6 8.76 -0.44 7.61
C LYS A 6 8.20 -1.60 6.79
N ILE A 7 8.91 -1.96 5.72
CA ILE A 7 8.53 -3.05 4.82
C ILE A 7 9.69 -4.03 4.72
N GLU A 8 9.37 -5.31 4.83
CA GLU A 8 10.31 -6.39 4.58
C GLU A 8 9.59 -7.48 3.80
N ILE A 9 10.24 -8.01 2.77
CA ILE A 9 9.70 -9.13 2.00
C ILE A 9 10.58 -10.33 2.28
N ILE A 10 9.97 -11.40 2.77
CA ILE A 10 10.66 -12.62 3.20
C ILE A 10 10.31 -13.75 2.26
N GLU A 11 11.35 -14.40 1.72
CA GLU A 11 11.18 -15.61 0.94
C GLU A 11 10.72 -16.75 1.84
N ASN A 12 9.69 -17.47 1.38
CA ASN A 12 9.23 -18.67 2.07
C ASN A 12 9.16 -19.86 1.12
N ASP A 13 8.91 -21.05 1.67
CA ASP A 13 8.91 -22.30 0.91
C ASP A 13 7.59 -22.60 0.19
N LYS A 14 6.66 -21.66 0.16
CA LYS A 14 5.30 -21.87 -0.34
C LYS A 14 5.10 -21.42 -1.79
N GLY A 15 6.10 -21.58 -2.62
CA GLY A 15 6.03 -21.35 -4.07
C GLY A 15 5.17 -20.17 -4.52
N GLY A 16 5.76 -19.02 -4.77
CA GLY A 16 5.05 -17.83 -5.25
C GLY A 16 4.32 -17.03 -4.17
N HIS A 17 4.22 -17.55 -2.95
CA HIS A 17 3.58 -16.86 -1.82
C HIS A 17 4.65 -16.32 -0.86
N GLN A 18 5.32 -15.25 -1.28
CA GLN A 18 6.29 -14.59 -0.40
C GLN A 18 5.56 -13.77 0.66
N ASP A 19 6.18 -13.61 1.82
CA ASP A 19 5.59 -12.85 2.92
C ASP A 19 6.02 -11.39 2.86
N LEU A 20 5.05 -10.50 2.93
CA LEU A 20 5.27 -9.07 3.11
C LEU A 20 5.02 -8.71 4.58
N ILE A 21 6.04 -8.24 5.25
CA ILE A 21 5.93 -7.72 6.61
C ILE A 21 5.85 -6.20 6.51
N PHE A 22 4.84 -5.62 7.16
CA PHE A 22 4.51 -4.22 7.00
C PHE A 22 4.14 -3.61 8.35
N GLU A 23 4.69 -2.44 8.65
CA GLU A 23 4.40 -1.72 9.88
C GLU A 23 4.51 -0.22 9.66
N ILE A 24 3.58 0.53 10.24
CA ILE A 24 3.74 1.98 10.41
C ILE A 24 3.60 2.24 11.91
N PRO A 25 4.69 2.60 12.62
CA PRO A 25 4.64 2.87 14.05
C PRO A 25 3.55 3.88 14.40
N ASN A 26 2.80 3.58 15.46
CA ASN A 26 1.69 4.38 15.97
C ASN A 26 0.41 4.35 15.13
N LEU A 27 0.41 3.67 13.99
CA LEU A 27 -0.79 3.51 13.17
C LEU A 27 -1.12 2.04 12.96
N ILE A 28 -0.17 1.26 12.46
CA ILE A 28 -0.37 -0.15 12.14
C ILE A 28 0.72 -0.95 12.82
N SER A 29 0.34 -1.85 13.73
CA SER A 29 1.28 -2.83 14.27
C SER A 29 1.70 -3.80 13.17
N GLN A 30 2.81 -4.49 13.36
CA GLN A 30 3.36 -5.40 12.37
C GLN A 30 2.30 -6.35 11.82
N GLN A 31 2.13 -6.33 10.50
CA GLN A 31 1.21 -7.18 9.77
C GLN A 31 1.97 -8.01 8.76
N LYS A 32 1.41 -9.17 8.44
CA LYS A 32 2.00 -10.07 7.46
C LYS A 32 0.97 -10.33 6.35
N PHE A 33 1.35 -10.04 5.13
CA PHE A 33 0.50 -10.23 3.96
C PHE A 33 1.13 -11.20 2.98
N ASP A 34 0.29 -11.84 2.16
CA ASP A 34 0.75 -12.69 1.06
C ASP A 34 0.96 -11.82 -0.18
N THR A 35 2.06 -12.02 -0.89
CA THR A 35 2.37 -11.26 -2.10
C THR A 35 1.91 -11.94 -3.40
N TYR A 36 1.13 -13.00 -3.31
CA TYR A 36 0.76 -13.81 -4.48
C TYR A 36 0.12 -13.01 -5.61
N TYR A 37 -0.94 -12.27 -5.31
CA TYR A 37 -1.64 -11.50 -6.33
C TYR A 37 -0.81 -10.33 -6.85
N PHE A 38 0.01 -9.74 -6.00
CA PHE A 38 0.97 -8.73 -6.41
C PHE A 38 1.97 -9.31 -7.42
N ALA A 39 2.52 -10.48 -7.11
CA ALA A 39 3.51 -11.13 -7.96
C ALA A 39 2.92 -11.53 -9.32
N LEU A 40 1.70 -12.06 -9.34
CA LEU A 40 1.03 -12.43 -10.59
C LEU A 40 0.82 -11.24 -11.53
N ALA A 41 0.54 -10.08 -10.96
CA ALA A 41 0.29 -8.88 -11.75
C ALA A 41 1.59 -8.30 -12.33
N ILE A 42 2.73 -8.57 -11.72
CA ILE A 42 4.03 -8.14 -12.25
C ILE A 42 4.48 -9.07 -13.36
N GLU A 43 4.62 -10.35 -13.02
CA GLU A 43 5.11 -11.37 -13.93
C GLU A 43 4.76 -12.75 -13.36
N PRO A 44 4.24 -13.70 -14.17
CA PRO A 44 3.83 -15.02 -13.68
C PRO A 44 4.90 -15.84 -12.98
N LYS A 45 6.18 -15.56 -13.24
CA LYS A 45 7.31 -16.28 -12.65
C LYS A 45 8.19 -15.39 -11.79
N SER A 46 7.61 -14.38 -11.16
CA SER A 46 8.38 -13.44 -10.34
C SER A 46 8.97 -14.14 -9.11
N GLY A 47 10.27 -13.99 -8.93
CA GLY A 47 10.98 -14.39 -7.73
C GLY A 47 10.99 -13.25 -6.71
N ILE A 48 11.65 -13.50 -5.56
CA ILE A 48 11.70 -12.52 -4.48
C ILE A 48 12.38 -11.21 -4.90
N LYS A 49 13.39 -11.28 -5.74
CA LYS A 49 14.11 -10.08 -6.22
C LYS A 49 13.17 -9.16 -7.01
N GLU A 50 12.42 -9.73 -7.93
CA GLU A 50 11.48 -8.99 -8.77
C GLU A 50 10.36 -8.38 -7.92
N ILE A 51 9.88 -9.11 -6.92
CA ILE A 51 8.85 -8.62 -6.00
C ILE A 51 9.39 -7.45 -5.18
N LYS A 52 10.60 -7.55 -4.64
CA LYS A 52 11.23 -6.46 -3.89
C LYS A 52 11.40 -5.21 -4.74
N ASN A 53 11.86 -5.37 -5.98
CA ASN A 53 12.03 -4.24 -6.89
C ASN A 53 10.68 -3.58 -7.22
N ALA A 54 9.66 -4.37 -7.45
CA ALA A 54 8.33 -3.86 -7.76
C ALA A 54 7.70 -3.13 -6.56
N PHE A 55 7.90 -3.61 -5.34
CA PHE A 55 7.45 -2.88 -4.15
C PHE A 55 8.20 -1.56 -3.98
N ALA A 56 9.49 -1.52 -4.29
CA ALA A 56 10.24 -0.27 -4.25
C ALA A 56 9.66 0.74 -5.25
N GLU A 57 9.27 0.30 -6.44
CA GLU A 57 8.61 1.16 -7.43
C GLU A 57 7.24 1.63 -6.96
N LEU A 58 6.46 0.75 -6.32
CA LEU A 58 5.17 1.10 -5.75
C LEU A 58 5.32 2.22 -4.71
N ILE A 59 6.27 2.06 -3.78
CA ILE A 59 6.52 3.07 -2.74
C ILE A 59 7.01 4.39 -3.36
N ALA A 60 7.84 4.33 -4.39
CA ALA A 60 8.27 5.53 -5.11
C ALA A 60 7.07 6.24 -5.75
N SER A 61 6.14 5.49 -6.32
CA SER A 61 4.90 6.04 -6.88
C SER A 61 4.03 6.69 -5.78
N TRP A 62 3.91 6.06 -4.62
CA TRP A 62 3.22 6.64 -3.46
C TRP A 62 3.79 8.00 -3.08
N ASN A 63 5.13 8.07 -2.97
CA ASN A 63 5.81 9.29 -2.54
C ASN A 63 5.62 10.42 -3.55
N LYS A 64 5.67 10.08 -4.83
CA LYS A 64 5.41 11.04 -5.90
C LYS A 64 3.98 11.58 -5.82
N LYS A 65 3.01 10.69 -5.65
CA LYS A 65 1.61 11.09 -5.56
C LYS A 65 1.34 11.97 -4.34
N GLN A 66 1.93 11.63 -3.20
CA GLN A 66 1.79 12.44 -1.99
C GLN A 66 2.39 13.85 -2.17
N ALA A 67 3.55 13.94 -2.82
CA ALA A 67 4.20 15.23 -3.07
C ALA A 67 3.35 16.15 -3.96
N GLU A 68 2.49 15.58 -4.79
CA GLU A 68 1.61 16.32 -5.69
C GLU A 68 0.26 16.71 -5.05
N MET A 69 -0.01 16.26 -3.83
CA MET A 69 -1.29 16.51 -3.17
C MET A 69 -1.47 17.98 -2.80
N LYS A 70 -2.71 18.44 -2.95
CA LYS A 70 -3.14 19.79 -2.54
C LYS A 70 -4.05 19.68 -1.31
N ASN A 71 -4.12 20.75 -0.53
CA ASN A 71 -5.00 20.79 0.64
C ASN A 71 -6.43 20.45 0.28
N GLY A 72 -7.05 19.58 1.06
CA GLY A 72 -8.41 19.09 0.83
C GLY A 72 -8.48 17.81 -0.01
N GLN A 73 -7.37 17.38 -0.61
CA GLN A 73 -7.33 16.17 -1.42
C GLN A 73 -7.19 14.92 -0.55
N VAL A 74 -7.81 13.83 -1.00
CA VAL A 74 -7.70 12.51 -0.38
C VAL A 74 -7.24 11.53 -1.44
N ILE A 75 -6.26 10.70 -1.10
CA ILE A 75 -5.81 9.60 -1.96
C ILE A 75 -5.76 8.31 -1.16
N TYR A 76 -5.72 7.18 -1.86
CA TYR A 76 -5.65 5.84 -1.28
C TYR A 76 -4.43 5.12 -1.83
N LEU A 77 -3.56 4.65 -0.93
CA LEU A 77 -2.30 4.01 -1.30
C LEU A 77 -2.41 2.51 -1.06
N PRO A 78 -2.48 1.69 -2.13
CA PRO A 78 -2.66 0.25 -1.98
C PRO A 78 -1.39 -0.41 -1.48
N ILE A 79 -1.53 -1.40 -0.60
CA ILE A 79 -0.41 -2.16 -0.03
C ILE A 79 -0.68 -3.65 0.03
N ASP A 80 -1.89 -4.08 0.39
CA ASP A 80 -2.27 -5.48 0.52
C ASP A 80 -3.16 -5.88 -0.64
N PHE A 81 -2.58 -6.49 -1.66
CA PHE A 81 -3.29 -6.91 -2.87
C PHE A 81 -3.84 -8.32 -2.66
N SER A 82 -5.11 -8.40 -2.33
CA SER A 82 -5.77 -9.66 -2.01
C SER A 82 -6.80 -10.03 -3.07
N ASP A 83 -7.39 -11.23 -2.93
CA ASP A 83 -8.35 -11.74 -3.91
C ASP A 83 -9.62 -10.89 -3.96
N GLN A 84 -10.21 -10.61 -2.81
CA GLN A 84 -11.51 -9.96 -2.71
C GLN A 84 -11.46 -8.51 -2.21
N TYR A 85 -10.28 -8.01 -1.88
CA TYR A 85 -10.13 -6.66 -1.36
C TYR A 85 -8.71 -6.13 -1.60
N THR A 86 -8.51 -4.86 -1.33
CA THR A 86 -7.19 -4.24 -1.31
C THR A 86 -7.04 -3.46 -0.02
N GLY A 87 -6.06 -3.83 0.80
CA GLY A 87 -5.69 -3.05 1.99
C GLY A 87 -4.96 -1.79 1.56
N CYS A 88 -5.28 -0.66 2.15
CA CYS A 88 -4.74 0.61 1.72
C CYS A 88 -4.63 1.63 2.84
N LEU A 89 -3.75 2.61 2.65
CA LEU A 89 -3.68 3.81 3.47
C LEU A 89 -4.55 4.88 2.83
N ARG A 90 -5.44 5.48 3.63
CA ARG A 90 -6.15 6.68 3.23
C ARG A 90 -5.35 7.87 3.70
N VAL A 91 -4.98 8.75 2.79
CA VAL A 91 -4.18 9.94 3.07
C VAL A 91 -5.02 11.16 2.76
N GLU A 92 -5.25 12.00 3.75
CA GLU A 92 -5.92 13.29 3.57
C GLU A 92 -4.94 14.41 3.87
N LYS A 93 -4.86 15.38 2.98
CA LYS A 93 -3.98 16.53 3.19
C LYS A 93 -4.79 17.75 3.67
N LYS A 94 -4.41 18.23 4.86
CA LYS A 94 -4.92 19.50 5.45
C LYS A 94 -3.74 20.19 6.11
N ASN A 95 -2.88 20.82 5.31
CA ASN A 95 -1.55 21.31 5.69
C ASN A 95 -0.60 20.16 5.97
N ASP A 96 -0.93 19.29 6.93
CA ASP A 96 -0.21 18.04 7.18
C ASP A 96 -0.92 16.86 6.53
N LEU A 97 -0.28 15.71 6.50
CA LEU A 97 -0.87 14.47 6.02
C LEU A 97 -1.50 13.70 7.18
N ASN A 98 -2.77 13.33 7.02
CA ASN A 98 -3.49 12.53 8.00
C ASN A 98 -3.72 11.14 7.42
N LEU A 99 -3.19 10.12 8.09
CA LEU A 99 -3.17 8.74 7.62
C LEU A 99 -4.12 7.87 8.43
N THR A 100 -4.93 7.07 7.73
CA THR A 100 -5.71 6.00 8.33
C THR A 100 -5.51 4.74 7.50
N TYR A 101 -5.70 3.55 8.10
CA TYR A 101 -5.55 2.27 7.42
C TYR A 101 -6.86 1.52 7.38
N GLY A 102 -7.13 0.91 6.26
CA GLY A 102 -8.32 0.10 6.07
C GLY A 102 -8.26 -0.64 4.75
N PHE A 103 -9.42 -0.88 4.17
CA PHE A 103 -9.48 -1.60 2.90
C PHE A 103 -10.62 -1.12 2.04
N SER A 104 -10.50 -1.37 0.74
CA SER A 104 -11.55 -1.19 -0.25
C SER A 104 -11.96 -2.55 -0.78
N ARG A 105 -13.16 -2.65 -1.36
CA ARG A 105 -13.62 -3.90 -1.97
C ARG A 105 -13.07 -4.13 -3.37
N ARG A 106 -12.28 -3.21 -3.88
CA ARG A 106 -11.61 -3.43 -5.15
C ARG A 106 -10.67 -4.62 -5.03
N GLU A 107 -10.83 -5.58 -5.93
CA GLU A 107 -10.03 -6.80 -5.93
C GLU A 107 -8.57 -6.47 -6.22
N GLY A 108 -7.67 -6.93 -5.35
CA GLY A 108 -6.25 -6.58 -5.46
C GLY A 108 -5.60 -7.03 -6.75
N TRP A 109 -6.05 -8.16 -7.31
CA TRP A 109 -5.53 -8.66 -8.57
C TRP A 109 -5.86 -7.75 -9.76
N SER A 110 -6.86 -6.87 -9.64
CA SER A 110 -7.28 -5.95 -10.71
C SER A 110 -6.54 -4.60 -10.65
N VAL A 111 -5.71 -4.39 -9.65
CA VAL A 111 -4.96 -3.14 -9.49
C VAL A 111 -3.58 -3.31 -10.13
N ASP A 112 -3.14 -2.32 -10.93
CA ASP A 112 -1.76 -2.30 -11.43
C ASP A 112 -0.83 -2.02 -10.25
N PRO A 113 0.01 -2.98 -9.85
CA PRO A 113 0.79 -2.83 -8.63
C PRO A 113 1.99 -1.91 -8.78
N ILE A 114 2.44 -1.64 -9.99
CA ILE A 114 3.61 -0.78 -10.21
C ILE A 114 3.17 0.67 -10.38
N ASN A 115 2.03 0.90 -11.01
CA ASN A 115 1.53 2.25 -11.25
C ASN A 115 0.02 2.29 -11.00
N PRO A 116 -0.43 2.29 -9.73
CA PRO A 116 -1.85 2.21 -9.40
C PRO A 116 -2.55 3.57 -9.49
N THR A 117 -2.34 4.31 -10.57
CA THR A 117 -2.88 5.67 -10.72
C THR A 117 -4.40 5.73 -10.63
N GLU A 118 -5.10 4.76 -11.19
CA GLU A 118 -6.55 4.70 -11.07
C GLU A 118 -7.00 4.50 -9.63
N TYR A 119 -6.27 3.68 -8.88
CA TYR A 119 -6.62 3.38 -7.49
C TYR A 119 -6.56 4.62 -6.61
N TYR A 120 -5.57 5.47 -6.80
CA TYR A 120 -5.31 6.60 -5.91
C TYR A 120 -6.52 7.50 -5.67
N GLU A 121 -7.37 7.70 -6.66
CA GLU A 121 -8.47 8.67 -6.57
C GLU A 121 -9.85 8.07 -6.82
N SER A 122 -9.95 6.75 -7.02
CA SER A 122 -11.21 6.11 -7.43
C SER A 122 -11.94 5.36 -6.31
N ILE A 123 -11.39 5.29 -5.12
CA ILE A 123 -11.98 4.50 -4.04
C ILE A 123 -13.12 5.28 -3.38
N THR A 124 -14.28 4.64 -3.27
CA THR A 124 -15.47 5.23 -2.67
C THR A 124 -16.02 4.41 -1.50
N ASP A 125 -15.48 3.22 -1.27
CA ASP A 125 -15.99 2.26 -0.28
C ASP A 125 -14.96 1.91 0.78
N PHE A 126 -14.10 2.85 1.14
CA PHE A 126 -13.07 2.64 2.16
C PHE A 126 -13.69 2.32 3.51
N ASP A 127 -13.25 1.19 4.08
CA ASP A 127 -13.63 0.75 5.42
C ASP A 127 -12.40 0.83 6.32
N ILE A 128 -12.47 1.61 7.38
CA ILE A 128 -11.37 1.75 8.32
C ILE A 128 -11.21 0.47 9.14
N GLU A 129 -9.98 -0.05 9.24
CA GLU A 129 -9.71 -1.27 9.99
C GLU A 129 -9.67 -1.02 11.49
N ASN A 130 -9.13 0.13 11.90
CA ASN A 130 -9.11 0.53 13.29
C ASN A 130 -9.30 2.05 13.37
N GLU A 131 -9.62 2.56 14.55
CA GLU A 131 -9.92 3.99 14.75
C GLU A 131 -8.66 4.84 14.93
N LYS A 132 -7.48 4.29 14.69
CA LYS A 132 -6.23 5.03 14.82
C LYS A 132 -5.97 5.90 13.60
N SER A 133 -5.35 7.04 13.84
CA SER A 133 -4.87 7.92 12.76
C SER A 133 -3.48 8.41 13.13
N LEU A 134 -2.72 8.81 12.12
CA LEU A 134 -1.38 9.33 12.28
C LEU A 134 -1.26 10.61 11.48
N THR A 135 -0.79 11.68 12.11
CA THR A 135 -0.52 12.93 11.42
C THR A 135 0.98 13.06 11.14
N VAL A 136 1.31 13.31 9.89
CA VAL A 136 2.68 13.46 9.43
C VAL A 136 2.89 14.88 8.95
N ASN A 137 3.83 15.58 9.55
CA ASN A 137 4.16 16.94 9.16
C ASN A 137 4.84 16.94 7.80
N GLN A 138 4.37 17.81 6.92
CA GLN A 138 5.02 18.09 5.65
C GLN A 138 5.76 19.42 5.77
N SER A 139 6.98 19.37 6.17
CA SER A 139 7.83 20.53 6.14
C SER A 139 8.72 20.54 4.91
#